data_45d7818c4a372027d3d5026d1723cc7d
#
_entry.id   45d7818c4a372027d3d5026d1723cc7d
#
_cell.length_a   1.000
_cell.length_b   1.000
_cell.length_c   1.000
_cell.angle_alpha   90.00
_cell.angle_beta   90.00
_cell.angle_gamma   90.00
#
_symmetry.space_group_name_H-M   'P 1'
#
loop_
_entity.id
_entity.type
_entity.pdbx_description
1 polymer ?
#
loop_
_entity_poly.entity_id
_entity_poly.type
_entity_poly.pdbx_seq_one_letter_code
_entity_poly.pdbx_strand_id
1 'polypeptide(L)'
;MEWKQLISNKRYGQEHKHAERHDDRSEFKRDYDRLIFSSAFRRLQNKTQVFPLPGSIFVHNRLTHSLEVASVGMSIGNDISRHVIQKRPELKDTLVEEIGTIVSAACLAHDLGNPPFGHSGEKAIQTFFSEGPGQKIKSMVSSEFWDDITHFEGNANAFRILTHRFKGRRQGGFVMTYSMLASIVKYPFASCLAGNHGKFGFFASEAESYRKIADELGIFCKSAPGEPLKYARHPLVYMVEAADDICYEIMDIEDSHKLKILSFAETEHLLLSFFDEDIQQKIRQRIIDEELTDENEKVVYMRASVIGKLENECVAAFLAHEEEILAGTFEGSLIDHISECQKKAYKECEKISYSKIYQSKPVLDIELSGYKIMATLMEVFVEAAVNPSRFYSKQLLRRVSSQYDIENENLEERIMAVIDYISGMTDIYALDIYQ
;
A
#
# COMPACT_ATOMS: atom_id res chain seq x y z
N MET A 1 -8.45 -2.36 22.58
CA MET A 1 -7.23 -1.54 22.40
C MET A 1 -7.45 -0.13 22.94
N GLU A 2 -6.40 0.54 23.39
CA GLU A 2 -6.50 1.85 24.02
C GLU A 2 -5.76 2.92 23.20
N TRP A 3 -6.38 4.05 22.92
CA TRP A 3 -5.81 5.11 22.07
C TRP A 3 -4.43 5.59 22.51
N LYS A 4 -4.21 5.80 23.83
CA LYS A 4 -2.90 6.24 24.34
C LYS A 4 -1.77 5.24 24.10
N GLN A 5 -2.09 3.94 24.08
CA GLN A 5 -1.10 2.89 23.85
C GLN A 5 -0.87 2.67 22.34
N LEU A 6 -1.92 2.77 21.52
CA LEU A 6 -1.85 2.62 20.07
C LEU A 6 -0.98 3.68 19.39
N ILE A 7 -0.90 4.88 19.98
CA ILE A 7 -0.14 5.99 19.40
C ILE A 7 1.19 6.15 20.14
N SER A 8 2.25 5.60 19.54
CA SER A 8 3.60 5.59 20.10
C SER A 8 4.60 6.19 19.12
N ASN A 9 5.43 7.10 19.61
CA ASN A 9 6.54 7.69 18.87
C ASN A 9 7.86 6.89 19.00
N LYS A 10 7.82 5.71 19.62
CA LYS A 10 8.94 4.78 19.73
C LYS A 10 9.37 4.30 18.36
N ARG A 11 10.68 4.28 18.12
CA ARG A 11 11.26 3.94 16.81
C ARG A 11 11.80 2.53 16.77
N TYR A 12 11.37 1.77 15.77
CA TYR A 12 11.82 0.41 15.54
C TYR A 12 13.34 0.36 15.29
N GLY A 13 14.02 -0.50 16.06
CA GLY A 13 15.48 -0.69 16.03
C GLY A 13 16.30 0.42 16.70
N GLN A 14 15.67 1.40 17.33
CA GLN A 14 16.34 2.47 18.09
C GLN A 14 15.62 2.78 19.43
N GLU A 15 15.03 1.79 20.03
CA GLU A 15 14.17 1.93 21.21
C GLU A 15 14.89 2.53 22.43
N HIS A 16 16.20 2.35 22.50
CA HIS A 16 17.04 2.82 23.63
C HIS A 16 17.82 4.11 23.32
N LYS A 17 17.62 4.69 22.15
CA LYS A 17 18.36 5.90 21.75
C LYS A 17 17.50 7.14 22.00
N HIS A 18 17.81 7.89 23.04
CA HIS A 18 17.38 9.27 23.22
C HIS A 18 18.29 10.18 22.38
N ALA A 19 17.90 10.49 21.15
CA ALA A 19 18.62 11.51 20.39
C ALA A 19 18.24 12.89 20.94
N GLU A 20 19.25 13.70 21.32
CA GLU A 20 19.04 15.15 21.49
C GLU A 20 18.54 15.72 20.17
N ARG A 21 17.43 16.44 20.23
CA ARG A 21 16.78 17.00 19.06
C ARG A 21 16.90 18.50 19.07
N HIS A 22 17.19 19.03 17.91
CA HIS A 22 17.46 20.46 17.73
C HIS A 22 16.35 21.15 16.93
N ASP A 23 15.20 20.47 16.66
CA ASP A 23 14.07 21.03 15.94
C ASP A 23 12.73 20.53 16.50
N ASP A 24 11.66 21.28 16.23
CA ASP A 24 10.30 21.07 16.79
C ASP A 24 9.46 20.06 15.98
N ARG A 25 10.03 19.38 14.98
CA ARG A 25 9.28 18.38 14.20
C ARG A 25 8.91 17.17 15.06
N SER A 26 7.64 16.76 14.98
CA SER A 26 7.21 15.51 15.61
C SER A 26 7.91 14.28 15.00
N GLU A 27 7.91 13.17 15.74
CA GLU A 27 8.49 11.91 15.25
C GLU A 27 7.75 11.40 14.01
N PHE A 28 6.45 11.61 13.95
CA PHE A 28 5.61 11.20 12.83
C PHE A 28 5.87 12.05 11.58
N LYS A 29 6.08 13.38 11.74
CA LYS A 29 6.53 14.23 10.64
C LYS A 29 7.90 13.79 10.11
N ARG A 30 8.79 13.31 10.98
CA ARG A 30 10.08 12.74 10.57
C ARG A 30 9.93 11.43 9.80
N ASP A 31 8.88 10.62 10.08
CA ASP A 31 8.57 9.44 9.29
C ASP A 31 8.16 9.82 7.88
N TYR A 32 7.26 10.78 7.74
CA TYR A 32 6.89 11.34 6.44
C TYR A 32 8.12 11.82 5.66
N ASP A 33 8.97 12.64 6.29
CA ASP A 33 10.18 13.18 5.64
C ASP A 33 11.13 12.04 5.20
N ARG A 34 11.34 11.01 6.03
CA ARG A 34 12.18 9.86 5.68
C ARG A 34 11.68 9.11 4.45
N LEU A 35 10.37 8.99 4.31
CA LEU A 35 9.76 8.33 3.15
C LEU A 35 9.99 9.12 1.87
N ILE A 36 9.60 10.39 1.81
CA ILE A 36 9.70 11.19 0.59
C ILE A 36 11.15 11.37 0.10
N PHE A 37 12.13 11.37 1.01
CA PHE A 37 13.55 11.45 0.64
C PHE A 37 14.18 10.08 0.34
N SER A 38 13.44 8.98 0.49
CA SER A 38 13.96 7.64 0.25
C SER A 38 14.02 7.27 -1.23
N SER A 39 14.98 6.42 -1.59
CA SER A 39 15.04 5.84 -2.93
C SER A 39 13.88 4.90 -3.22
N ALA A 40 13.35 4.23 -2.20
CA ALA A 40 12.18 3.34 -2.34
C ALA A 40 10.96 4.14 -2.81
N PHE A 41 10.65 5.27 -2.17
CA PHE A 41 9.55 6.13 -2.56
C PHE A 41 9.73 6.74 -3.96
N ARG A 42 10.95 7.22 -4.28
CA ARG A 42 11.24 7.78 -5.62
C ARG A 42 11.05 6.77 -6.75
N ARG A 43 11.28 5.48 -6.51
CA ARG A 43 11.06 4.44 -7.53
C ARG A 43 9.59 4.29 -7.94
N LEU A 44 8.63 4.70 -7.08
CA LEU A 44 7.21 4.68 -7.40
C LEU A 44 6.87 5.56 -8.61
N GLN A 45 7.66 6.60 -8.91
CA GLN A 45 7.46 7.46 -10.09
C GLN A 45 7.44 6.67 -11.40
N ASN A 46 8.24 5.59 -11.48
CA ASN A 46 8.39 4.77 -12.68
C ASN A 46 7.81 3.36 -12.48
N LYS A 47 6.77 3.24 -11.65
CA LYS A 47 5.92 2.06 -11.50
C LYS A 47 4.50 2.39 -11.93
N THR A 48 3.94 1.57 -12.81
CA THR A 48 2.57 1.68 -13.29
C THR A 48 1.58 1.53 -12.12
N GLN A 49 0.57 2.40 -12.08
CA GLN A 49 -0.59 2.24 -11.18
C GLN A 49 -1.61 1.32 -11.83
N VAL A 50 -2.29 1.78 -12.86
CA VAL A 50 -3.25 1.02 -13.68
C VAL A 50 -2.89 1.14 -15.16
N PHE A 51 -2.75 2.36 -15.64
CA PHE A 51 -2.48 2.64 -17.05
C PHE A 51 -1.00 2.63 -17.37
N PRO A 52 -0.64 2.27 -18.64
CA PRO A 52 0.73 2.40 -19.11
C PRO A 52 1.28 3.79 -18.80
N LEU A 53 2.52 3.87 -18.35
CA LEU A 53 3.20 5.15 -18.20
C LEU A 53 3.42 5.76 -19.59
N PRO A 54 2.73 6.85 -19.94
CA PRO A 54 2.67 7.32 -21.32
C PRO A 54 3.73 8.37 -21.61
N GLY A 55 4.00 8.54 -22.90
CA GLY A 55 4.77 9.67 -23.38
C GLY A 55 3.99 10.98 -23.54
N SER A 56 2.66 10.97 -23.66
CA SER A 56 1.88 12.13 -24.10
C SER A 56 0.64 12.50 -23.26
N ILE A 57 0.16 11.62 -22.39
CA ILE A 57 -1.02 11.88 -21.54
C ILE A 57 -0.61 11.63 -20.10
N PHE A 58 -0.88 12.60 -19.21
CA PHE A 58 -0.57 12.46 -17.79
C PHE A 58 -1.67 11.69 -17.08
N VAL A 59 -1.39 10.44 -16.79
CA VAL A 59 -2.16 9.57 -15.89
C VAL A 59 -1.39 9.36 -14.57
N HIS A 60 -2.07 8.87 -13.56
CA HIS A 60 -1.46 8.63 -12.26
C HIS A 60 -0.42 7.50 -12.34
N ASN A 61 0.72 7.71 -11.68
CA ASN A 61 1.67 6.67 -11.34
C ASN A 61 1.64 6.42 -9.83
N ARG A 62 2.33 5.39 -9.34
CA ARG A 62 2.30 5.04 -7.90
C ARG A 62 2.79 6.15 -6.98
N LEU A 63 3.69 7.03 -7.44
CA LEU A 63 4.17 8.15 -6.63
C LEU A 63 3.09 9.22 -6.46
N THR A 64 2.44 9.64 -7.56
CA THR A 64 1.36 10.65 -7.49
C THR A 64 0.17 10.11 -6.72
N HIS A 65 -0.24 8.86 -6.96
CA HIS A 65 -1.26 8.16 -6.18
C HIS A 65 -0.93 8.15 -4.68
N SER A 66 0.28 7.74 -4.28
CA SER A 66 0.66 7.73 -2.86
C SER A 66 0.62 9.12 -2.21
N LEU A 67 0.90 10.20 -2.96
CA LEU A 67 0.78 11.57 -2.47
C LEU A 67 -0.69 11.99 -2.27
N GLU A 68 -1.57 11.60 -3.16
CA GLU A 68 -3.02 11.86 -3.09
C GLU A 68 -3.64 11.09 -1.93
N VAL A 69 -3.33 9.79 -1.81
CA VAL A 69 -3.73 8.95 -0.68
C VAL A 69 -3.24 9.55 0.65
N ALA A 70 -2.00 10.09 0.70
CA ALA A 70 -1.47 10.73 1.89
C ALA A 70 -2.22 12.02 2.25
N SER A 71 -2.72 12.76 1.27
CA SER A 71 -3.53 13.97 1.49
C SER A 71 -4.91 13.61 2.06
N VAL A 72 -5.61 12.67 1.42
CA VAL A 72 -6.93 12.17 1.86
C VAL A 72 -6.83 11.51 3.24
N GLY A 73 -5.82 10.66 3.45
CA GLY A 73 -5.58 10.00 4.72
C GLY A 73 -5.29 10.98 5.87
N MET A 74 -4.56 12.08 5.59
CA MET A 74 -4.34 13.15 6.56
C MET A 74 -5.67 13.82 6.95
N SER A 75 -6.53 14.11 5.99
CA SER A 75 -7.85 14.70 6.24
C SER A 75 -8.71 13.80 7.12
N ILE A 76 -8.89 12.54 6.73
CA ILE A 76 -9.63 11.53 7.51
C ILE A 76 -9.06 11.40 8.93
N GLY A 77 -7.73 11.25 9.06
CA GLY A 77 -7.07 11.09 10.35
C GLY A 77 -7.22 12.30 11.26
N ASN A 78 -7.13 13.51 10.73
CA ASN A 78 -7.33 14.75 11.51
C ASN A 78 -8.78 14.89 12.00
N ASP A 79 -9.76 14.54 11.15
CA ASP A 79 -11.17 14.64 11.51
C ASP A 79 -11.52 13.61 12.58
N ILE A 80 -11.09 12.37 12.44
CA ILE A 80 -11.28 11.34 13.46
C ILE A 80 -10.59 11.73 14.77
N SER A 81 -9.34 12.19 14.72
CA SER A 81 -8.61 12.66 15.92
C SER A 81 -9.39 13.71 16.67
N ARG A 82 -9.90 14.75 15.97
CA ARG A 82 -10.71 15.81 16.59
C ARG A 82 -11.96 15.28 17.29
N HIS A 83 -12.70 14.37 16.65
CA HIS A 83 -13.90 13.78 17.23
C HIS A 83 -13.59 12.85 18.41
N VAL A 84 -12.53 12.04 18.31
CA VAL A 84 -12.09 11.17 19.42
C VAL A 84 -11.71 11.99 20.63
N ILE A 85 -10.97 13.09 20.45
CA ILE A 85 -10.59 14.01 21.56
C ILE A 85 -11.81 14.74 22.12
N GLN A 86 -12.75 15.17 21.29
CA GLN A 86 -14.01 15.78 21.79
C GLN A 86 -14.81 14.81 22.68
N LYS A 87 -14.85 13.53 22.30
CA LYS A 87 -15.52 12.47 23.07
C LYS A 87 -14.73 12.07 24.33
N ARG A 88 -13.39 12.24 24.31
CA ARG A 88 -12.46 11.87 25.38
C ARG A 88 -11.46 13.01 25.65
N PRO A 89 -11.85 14.05 26.41
CA PRO A 89 -11.01 15.24 26.65
C PRO A 89 -9.64 14.92 27.29
N GLU A 90 -9.51 13.78 27.97
CA GLU A 90 -8.25 13.30 28.55
C GLU A 90 -7.19 12.89 27.52
N LEU A 91 -7.57 12.83 26.25
CA LEU A 91 -6.66 12.59 25.12
C LEU A 91 -6.10 13.90 24.52
N LYS A 92 -6.59 15.04 24.95
CA LYS A 92 -6.05 16.34 24.55
C LYS A 92 -4.60 16.48 25.02
N ASP A 93 -3.79 17.16 24.24
CA ASP A 93 -2.35 17.35 24.46
C ASP A 93 -1.56 16.01 24.51
N THR A 94 -2.09 14.96 23.89
CA THR A 94 -1.42 13.66 23.72
C THR A 94 -1.05 13.40 22.27
N LEU A 95 -0.29 12.32 22.02
CA LEU A 95 0.10 11.92 20.66
C LEU A 95 -1.10 11.58 19.75
N VAL A 96 -2.31 11.43 20.30
CA VAL A 96 -3.55 11.19 19.54
C VAL A 96 -3.86 12.35 18.57
N GLU A 97 -3.40 13.56 18.88
CA GLU A 97 -3.52 14.73 17.99
C GLU A 97 -2.74 14.55 16.66
N GLU A 98 -1.77 13.67 16.63
CA GLU A 98 -0.91 13.40 15.47
C GLU A 98 -1.43 12.30 14.54
N ILE A 99 -2.64 11.76 14.78
CA ILE A 99 -3.21 10.65 13.97
C ILE A 99 -3.15 10.98 12.48
N GLY A 100 -3.54 12.19 12.06
CA GLY A 100 -3.48 12.59 10.66
C GLY A 100 -2.06 12.53 10.07
N THR A 101 -1.04 12.95 10.83
CA THR A 101 0.37 12.88 10.40
C THR A 101 0.84 11.43 10.26
N ILE A 102 0.43 10.54 11.18
CA ILE A 102 0.77 9.11 11.15
C ILE A 102 0.12 8.45 9.93
N VAL A 103 -1.17 8.67 9.73
CA VAL A 103 -1.93 8.12 8.60
C VAL A 103 -1.34 8.61 7.27
N SER A 104 -1.03 9.91 7.17
CA SER A 104 -0.39 10.46 5.97
C SER A 104 0.95 9.78 5.65
N ALA A 105 1.80 9.55 6.66
CA ALA A 105 3.05 8.83 6.46
C ALA A 105 2.81 7.36 6.08
N ALA A 106 1.83 6.69 6.68
CA ALA A 106 1.46 5.31 6.32
C ALA A 106 0.93 5.23 4.88
N CYS A 107 0.12 6.18 4.46
CA CYS A 107 -0.37 6.30 3.08
C CYS A 107 0.77 6.47 2.06
N LEU A 108 1.83 7.23 2.37
CA LEU A 108 3.01 7.29 1.49
C LEU A 108 3.69 5.94 1.32
N ALA A 109 3.59 5.08 2.32
CA ALA A 109 4.31 3.82 2.36
C ALA A 109 3.51 2.61 1.85
N HIS A 110 2.19 2.71 1.72
CA HIS A 110 1.32 1.57 1.45
C HIS A 110 1.70 0.81 0.18
N ASP A 111 2.13 1.52 -0.85
CA ASP A 111 2.48 0.98 -2.16
C ASP A 111 3.99 0.68 -2.36
N LEU A 112 4.85 0.90 -1.33
CA LEU A 112 6.29 0.72 -1.46
C LEU A 112 6.71 -0.70 -1.84
N GLY A 113 5.93 -1.69 -1.44
CA GLY A 113 6.23 -3.10 -1.62
C GLY A 113 5.79 -3.68 -2.96
N ASN A 114 5.00 -2.95 -3.74
CA ASN A 114 4.53 -3.45 -5.02
C ASN A 114 5.69 -3.64 -6.01
N PRO A 115 5.78 -4.80 -6.67
CA PRO A 115 6.80 -5.05 -7.69
C PRO A 115 6.53 -4.25 -8.97
N PRO A 116 7.47 -4.26 -9.94
CA PRO A 116 7.20 -3.74 -11.28
C PRO A 116 5.92 -4.36 -11.87
N PHE A 117 5.17 -3.57 -12.61
CA PHE A 117 3.90 -3.96 -13.26
C PHE A 117 2.78 -4.38 -12.27
N GLY A 118 2.87 -3.98 -11.01
CA GLY A 118 1.83 -4.14 -10.00
C GLY A 118 1.38 -5.58 -9.77
N HIS A 119 0.07 -5.84 -9.83
CA HIS A 119 -0.50 -7.16 -9.61
C HIS A 119 0.01 -8.23 -10.58
N SER A 120 0.29 -7.86 -11.82
CA SER A 120 0.87 -8.78 -12.80
C SER A 120 2.27 -9.24 -12.37
N GLY A 121 3.07 -8.32 -11.81
CA GLY A 121 4.36 -8.64 -11.22
C GLY A 121 4.27 -9.52 -9.97
N GLU A 122 3.32 -9.24 -9.05
CA GLU A 122 3.04 -10.12 -7.91
C GLU A 122 2.69 -11.53 -8.37
N LYS A 123 1.77 -11.62 -9.35
CA LYS A 123 1.32 -12.90 -9.88
C LYS A 123 2.45 -13.67 -10.56
N ALA A 124 3.34 -12.98 -11.27
CA ALA A 124 4.51 -13.60 -11.89
C ALA A 124 5.47 -14.18 -10.84
N ILE A 125 5.70 -13.49 -9.71
CA ILE A 125 6.50 -14.02 -8.60
C ILE A 125 5.83 -15.25 -7.98
N GLN A 126 4.55 -15.16 -7.65
CA GLN A 126 3.78 -16.26 -7.04
C GLN A 126 3.78 -17.51 -7.93
N THR A 127 3.41 -17.37 -9.22
CA THR A 127 3.27 -18.48 -10.13
C THR A 127 4.61 -19.07 -10.55
N PHE A 128 5.69 -18.30 -10.55
CA PHE A 128 7.03 -18.83 -10.75
C PHE A 128 7.33 -19.95 -9.74
N PHE A 129 6.98 -19.77 -8.46
CA PHE A 129 7.19 -20.78 -7.42
C PHE A 129 6.07 -21.83 -7.39
N SER A 130 4.80 -21.44 -7.47
CA SER A 130 3.67 -22.36 -7.29
C SER A 130 3.40 -23.26 -8.49
N GLU A 131 3.65 -22.80 -9.71
CA GLU A 131 3.31 -23.49 -10.97
C GLU A 131 4.51 -23.64 -11.92
N GLY A 132 5.53 -22.78 -11.77
CA GLY A 132 6.63 -22.64 -12.70
C GLY A 132 7.92 -23.38 -12.32
N PRO A 133 9.06 -23.00 -12.94
CA PRO A 133 10.37 -23.63 -12.71
C PRO A 133 10.87 -23.54 -11.26
N GLY A 134 10.35 -22.61 -10.48
CA GLY A 134 10.68 -22.43 -9.07
C GLY A 134 10.23 -23.58 -8.16
N GLN A 135 9.29 -24.43 -8.60
CA GLN A 135 8.85 -25.60 -7.82
C GLN A 135 9.99 -26.52 -7.39
N LYS A 136 11.06 -26.58 -8.17
CA LYS A 136 12.25 -27.42 -7.87
C LYS A 136 12.93 -27.06 -6.56
N ILE A 137 12.75 -25.85 -6.01
CA ILE A 137 13.36 -25.45 -4.75
C ILE A 137 12.51 -25.81 -3.52
N LYS A 138 11.28 -26.26 -3.68
CA LYS A 138 10.36 -26.57 -2.59
C LYS A 138 10.97 -27.48 -1.52
N SER A 139 11.70 -28.51 -1.96
CA SER A 139 12.37 -29.47 -1.05
C SER A 139 13.67 -28.93 -0.43
N MET A 140 14.11 -27.74 -0.80
CA MET A 140 15.37 -27.13 -0.38
C MET A 140 15.18 -26.01 0.65
N VAL A 141 13.94 -25.65 0.92
CA VAL A 141 13.56 -24.52 1.80
C VAL A 141 12.53 -24.97 2.85
N SER A 142 12.36 -24.16 3.91
CA SER A 142 11.35 -24.40 4.92
C SER A 142 9.92 -24.21 4.39
N SER A 143 8.94 -24.78 5.10
CA SER A 143 7.52 -24.62 4.73
C SER A 143 7.07 -23.17 4.87
N GLU A 144 7.52 -22.48 5.91
CA GLU A 144 7.19 -21.08 6.15
C GLU A 144 7.71 -20.17 5.02
N PHE A 145 8.96 -20.35 4.62
CA PHE A 145 9.52 -19.61 3.50
C PHE A 145 8.83 -19.95 2.19
N TRP A 146 8.45 -21.22 1.99
CA TRP A 146 7.69 -21.63 0.81
C TRP A 146 6.34 -20.94 0.72
N ASP A 147 5.61 -20.86 1.84
CA ASP A 147 4.34 -20.12 1.93
C ASP A 147 4.55 -18.61 1.62
N ASP A 148 5.60 -18.00 2.14
CA ASP A 148 5.95 -16.61 1.89
C ASP A 148 6.12 -16.30 0.38
N ILE A 149 6.91 -17.11 -0.32
CA ILE A 149 7.24 -16.85 -1.74
C ILE A 149 6.14 -17.25 -2.71
N THR A 150 5.33 -18.27 -2.37
CA THR A 150 4.18 -18.68 -3.20
C THR A 150 2.97 -17.77 -3.06
N HIS A 151 2.90 -16.99 -1.98
CA HIS A 151 1.88 -15.98 -1.74
C HIS A 151 2.43 -14.54 -1.80
N PHE A 152 3.67 -14.33 -2.30
CA PHE A 152 4.31 -13.02 -2.30
C PHE A 152 3.30 -11.87 -2.47
N GLU A 153 3.37 -10.88 -1.59
CA GLU A 153 2.34 -9.85 -1.47
C GLU A 153 2.97 -8.47 -1.17
N GLY A 154 2.51 -7.43 -1.89
CA GLY A 154 3.07 -6.08 -1.81
C GLY A 154 2.98 -5.44 -0.42
N ASN A 155 1.88 -5.67 0.34
CA ASN A 155 1.77 -5.11 1.69
C ASN A 155 2.80 -5.72 2.64
N ALA A 156 3.00 -7.06 2.59
CA ALA A 156 4.04 -7.72 3.38
C ALA A 156 5.44 -7.23 2.97
N ASN A 157 5.67 -7.04 1.68
CA ASN A 157 6.93 -6.51 1.17
C ASN A 157 7.16 -5.04 1.57
N ALA A 158 6.11 -4.21 1.67
CA ALA A 158 6.23 -2.84 2.19
C ALA A 158 6.71 -2.84 3.64
N PHE A 159 6.15 -3.70 4.49
CA PHE A 159 6.59 -3.86 5.88
C PHE A 159 8.05 -4.32 5.94
N ARG A 160 8.46 -5.30 5.10
CA ARG A 160 9.85 -5.76 4.98
C ARG A 160 10.79 -4.64 4.57
N ILE A 161 10.48 -3.88 3.50
CA ILE A 161 11.30 -2.75 3.04
C ILE A 161 11.58 -1.76 4.17
N LEU A 162 10.62 -1.50 5.04
CA LEU A 162 10.72 -0.53 6.13
C LEU A 162 11.44 -1.05 7.37
N THR A 163 11.36 -2.35 7.65
CA THR A 163 11.88 -2.95 8.89
C THR A 163 13.16 -3.76 8.70
N HIS A 164 13.33 -4.37 7.52
CA HIS A 164 14.48 -5.25 7.24
C HIS A 164 15.81 -4.51 7.24
N ARG A 165 16.82 -5.15 7.82
CA ARG A 165 18.20 -4.63 7.82
C ARG A 165 18.92 -5.09 6.56
N PHE A 166 18.77 -4.38 5.46
CA PHE A 166 19.58 -4.61 4.27
C PHE A 166 21.09 -4.41 4.55
N LYS A 167 21.94 -5.09 3.78
CA LYS A 167 23.42 -5.05 3.93
C LYS A 167 23.93 -3.61 3.93
N GLY A 168 24.74 -3.27 4.91
CA GLY A 168 25.29 -1.93 5.08
C GLY A 168 24.33 -0.89 5.69
N ARG A 169 23.10 -1.25 6.01
CA ARG A 169 22.14 -0.36 6.67
C ARG A 169 22.16 -0.54 8.20
N ARG A 170 21.67 0.49 8.90
CA ARG A 170 21.47 0.47 10.35
C ARG A 170 20.36 -0.50 10.75
N GLN A 171 20.39 -0.94 12.02
CA GLN A 171 19.32 -1.73 12.58
C GLN A 171 17.99 -0.97 12.54
N GLY A 172 16.87 -1.70 12.29
CA GLY A 172 15.53 -1.13 12.18
C GLY A 172 15.23 -0.53 10.80
N GLY A 173 16.03 -0.82 9.77
CA GLY A 173 15.77 -0.42 8.40
C GLY A 173 15.61 1.10 8.24
N PHE A 174 14.39 1.56 7.96
CA PHE A 174 14.05 2.98 7.87
C PHE A 174 13.91 3.67 9.23
N VAL A 175 13.87 2.88 10.33
CA VAL A 175 13.70 3.40 11.70
C VAL A 175 12.42 4.24 11.84
N MET A 176 11.32 3.68 11.39
CA MET A 176 9.99 4.31 11.48
C MET A 176 9.41 4.15 12.89
N THR A 177 8.41 4.95 13.22
CA THR A 177 7.67 4.80 14.48
C THR A 177 6.80 3.53 14.47
N TYR A 178 6.54 2.99 15.65
CA TYR A 178 5.74 1.78 15.80
C TYR A 178 4.32 1.98 15.26
N SER A 179 3.68 3.11 15.58
CA SER A 179 2.31 3.39 15.11
C SER A 179 2.24 3.49 13.60
N MET A 180 3.22 4.14 12.95
CA MET A 180 3.28 4.21 11.49
C MET A 180 3.46 2.81 10.88
N LEU A 181 4.36 1.98 11.41
CA LEU A 181 4.58 0.62 10.92
C LEU A 181 3.35 -0.28 11.09
N ALA A 182 2.63 -0.17 12.23
CA ALA A 182 1.40 -0.93 12.43
C ALA A 182 0.28 -0.48 11.49
N SER A 183 0.26 0.80 11.10
CA SER A 183 -0.78 1.38 10.26
C SER A 183 -0.73 0.95 8.79
N ILE A 184 0.40 0.42 8.31
CA ILE A 184 0.51 -0.11 6.93
C ILE A 184 0.15 -1.60 6.82
N VAL A 185 0.04 -2.32 7.93
CA VAL A 185 -0.19 -3.78 7.90
C VAL A 185 -1.69 -4.08 7.82
N LYS A 186 -2.22 -4.06 6.59
CA LYS A 186 -3.64 -4.30 6.29
C LYS A 186 -4.11 -5.70 6.68
N TYR A 187 -3.25 -6.70 6.54
CA TYR A 187 -3.52 -8.12 6.80
C TYR A 187 -2.58 -8.67 7.88
N PRO A 188 -2.82 -8.38 9.18
CA PRO A 188 -1.86 -8.64 10.24
C PRO A 188 -1.76 -10.12 10.63
N PHE A 189 -1.41 -10.97 9.67
CA PHE A 189 -1.21 -12.41 9.84
C PHE A 189 -0.15 -12.97 8.89
N ALA A 190 0.38 -14.15 9.26
CA ALA A 190 1.42 -14.86 8.52
C ALA A 190 0.91 -15.44 7.18
N SER A 191 1.81 -15.67 6.24
CA SER A 191 1.53 -16.14 4.87
C SER A 191 0.78 -17.47 4.79
N CYS A 192 1.03 -18.41 5.72
CA CYS A 192 0.30 -19.68 5.81
C CYS A 192 -1.21 -19.52 6.09
N LEU A 193 -1.64 -18.33 6.54
CA LEU A 193 -3.06 -17.97 6.75
C LEU A 193 -3.67 -17.19 5.58
N ALA A 194 -2.92 -16.96 4.52
CA ALA A 194 -3.36 -16.15 3.37
C ALA A 194 -4.55 -16.77 2.59
N GLY A 195 -4.72 -18.09 2.67
CA GLY A 195 -5.82 -18.80 1.99
C GLY A 195 -5.83 -18.55 0.47
N ASN A 196 -7.02 -18.66 -0.13
CA ASN A 196 -7.19 -18.46 -1.56
C ASN A 196 -7.02 -17.00 -2.03
N HIS A 197 -7.09 -16.04 -1.10
CA HIS A 197 -6.95 -14.62 -1.43
C HIS A 197 -5.48 -14.18 -1.56
N GLY A 198 -4.53 -14.99 -1.06
CA GLY A 198 -3.10 -14.74 -1.15
C GLY A 198 -2.61 -13.50 -0.40
N LYS A 199 -3.43 -12.90 0.48
CA LYS A 199 -3.11 -11.68 1.22
C LYS A 199 -2.60 -11.99 2.61
N PHE A 200 -1.48 -11.35 3.02
CA PHE A 200 -0.89 -11.44 4.36
C PHE A 200 -0.04 -10.19 4.64
N GLY A 201 0.44 -9.98 5.86
CA GLY A 201 1.00 -8.68 6.26
C GLY A 201 2.48 -8.66 6.57
N PHE A 202 3.12 -9.81 6.78
CA PHE A 202 4.55 -9.91 7.07
C PHE A 202 5.07 -11.30 6.71
N PHE A 203 6.28 -11.35 6.16
CA PHE A 203 7.00 -12.62 5.93
C PHE A 203 7.45 -13.24 7.26
N ALA A 204 7.77 -14.53 7.24
CA ALA A 204 8.27 -15.24 8.42
C ALA A 204 9.48 -14.53 9.06
N SER A 205 10.37 -13.98 8.23
CA SER A 205 11.54 -13.20 8.69
C SER A 205 11.18 -11.91 9.44
N GLU A 206 10.03 -11.30 9.18
CA GLU A 206 9.54 -10.08 9.83
C GLU A 206 8.49 -10.34 10.93
N ALA A 207 8.07 -11.59 11.16
CA ALA A 207 7.05 -11.97 12.13
C ALA A 207 7.36 -11.49 13.56
N GLU A 208 8.61 -11.66 14.02
CA GLU A 208 9.04 -11.20 15.35
C GLU A 208 9.08 -9.67 15.45
N SER A 209 9.40 -8.99 14.33
CA SER A 209 9.35 -7.53 14.26
C SER A 209 7.93 -7.02 14.44
N TYR A 210 6.96 -7.65 13.78
CA TYR A 210 5.55 -7.27 13.93
C TYR A 210 5.03 -7.61 15.34
N ARG A 211 5.37 -8.78 15.89
CA ARG A 211 5.02 -9.15 17.27
C ARG A 211 5.46 -8.08 18.27
N LYS A 212 6.73 -7.67 18.21
CA LYS A 212 7.29 -6.64 19.10
C LYS A 212 6.52 -5.32 19.00
N ILE A 213 6.14 -4.91 17.77
CA ILE A 213 5.36 -3.71 17.53
C ILE A 213 3.94 -3.86 18.09
N ALA A 214 3.29 -4.98 17.83
CA ALA A 214 1.93 -5.27 18.27
C ALA A 214 1.81 -5.32 19.81
N ASP A 215 2.77 -5.97 20.48
CA ASP A 215 2.81 -6.06 21.93
C ASP A 215 2.97 -4.70 22.59
N GLU A 216 3.86 -3.84 22.07
CA GLU A 216 4.06 -2.49 22.57
C GLU A 216 2.79 -1.61 22.41
N LEU A 217 2.13 -1.73 21.26
CA LEU A 217 0.93 -0.95 20.96
C LEU A 217 -0.35 -1.55 21.56
N GLY A 218 -0.29 -2.70 22.23
CA GLY A 218 -1.45 -3.37 22.79
C GLY A 218 -2.43 -3.90 21.74
N ILE A 219 -1.94 -4.26 20.55
CA ILE A 219 -2.74 -4.87 19.50
C ILE A 219 -3.05 -6.32 19.86
N PHE A 220 -4.31 -6.70 19.85
CA PHE A 220 -4.74 -8.03 20.28
C PHE A 220 -4.20 -9.13 19.37
N CYS A 221 -3.45 -10.08 19.94
CA CYS A 221 -3.12 -11.34 19.29
C CYS A 221 -4.38 -12.23 19.27
N LYS A 222 -4.74 -12.71 18.08
CA LYS A 222 -5.91 -13.59 17.86
C LYS A 222 -5.53 -15.07 17.76
N SER A 223 -4.21 -15.39 17.73
CA SER A 223 -3.71 -16.76 17.68
C SER A 223 -3.55 -17.33 19.07
N ALA A 224 -3.81 -18.64 19.22
CA ALA A 224 -3.40 -19.38 20.40
C ALA A 224 -1.87 -19.62 20.41
N PRO A 225 -1.27 -19.88 21.59
CA PRO A 225 0.15 -20.22 21.67
C PRO A 225 0.51 -21.43 20.78
N GLY A 226 1.50 -21.25 19.90
CA GLY A 226 1.96 -22.26 18.95
C GLY A 226 1.25 -22.28 17.60
N GLU A 227 0.21 -21.47 17.42
CA GLU A 227 -0.43 -21.28 16.13
C GLU A 227 0.25 -20.17 15.30
N PRO A 228 0.07 -20.15 13.97
CA PRO A 228 0.55 -19.08 13.13
C PRO A 228 0.02 -17.72 13.58
N LEU A 229 0.87 -16.71 13.54
CA LEU A 229 0.54 -15.37 14.06
C LEU A 229 -0.63 -14.72 13.30
N LYS A 230 -1.60 -14.26 14.07
CA LYS A 230 -2.72 -13.43 13.60
C LYS A 230 -3.07 -12.40 14.66
N TYR A 231 -3.17 -11.15 14.26
CA TYR A 231 -3.51 -10.03 15.14
C TYR A 231 -4.79 -9.33 14.69
N ALA A 232 -5.35 -8.48 15.56
CA ALA A 232 -6.32 -7.49 15.14
C ALA A 232 -5.66 -6.44 14.25
N ARG A 233 -6.42 -5.75 13.40
CA ARG A 233 -5.93 -4.59 12.68
C ARG A 233 -5.69 -3.42 13.63
N HIS A 234 -4.61 -2.68 13.43
CA HIS A 234 -4.44 -1.38 14.10
C HIS A 234 -5.53 -0.42 13.60
N PRO A 235 -6.19 0.38 14.47
CA PRO A 235 -7.30 1.26 14.07
C PRO A 235 -6.97 2.20 12.89
N LEU A 236 -5.73 2.67 12.78
CA LEU A 236 -5.32 3.57 11.70
C LEU A 236 -5.24 2.88 10.34
N VAL A 237 -5.16 1.54 10.28
CA VAL A 237 -5.20 0.78 9.02
C VAL A 237 -6.49 1.08 8.24
N TYR A 238 -7.61 1.19 8.93
CA TYR A 238 -8.90 1.49 8.28
C TYR A 238 -8.94 2.86 7.62
N MET A 239 -8.21 3.84 8.17
CA MET A 239 -8.09 5.17 7.58
C MET A 239 -7.18 5.16 6.36
N VAL A 240 -6.07 4.39 6.40
CA VAL A 240 -5.16 4.21 5.26
C VAL A 240 -5.88 3.48 4.13
N GLU A 241 -6.60 2.39 4.44
CA GLU A 241 -7.40 1.62 3.48
C GLU A 241 -8.47 2.50 2.83
N ALA A 242 -9.25 3.26 3.61
CA ALA A 242 -10.26 4.16 3.07
C ALA A 242 -9.70 5.25 2.16
N ALA A 243 -8.54 5.83 2.52
CA ALA A 243 -7.89 6.83 1.69
C ALA A 243 -7.40 6.23 0.35
N ASP A 244 -6.87 5.02 0.37
CA ASP A 244 -6.46 4.27 -0.82
C ASP A 244 -7.68 3.94 -1.70
N ASP A 245 -8.73 3.34 -1.14
CA ASP A 245 -9.96 2.97 -1.84
C ASP A 245 -10.60 4.19 -2.53
N ILE A 246 -10.69 5.34 -1.83
CA ILE A 246 -11.24 6.59 -2.39
C ILE A 246 -10.39 7.08 -3.57
N CYS A 247 -9.07 7.18 -3.38
CA CYS A 247 -8.19 7.69 -4.42
C CYS A 247 -8.14 6.73 -5.62
N TYR A 248 -7.99 5.43 -5.36
CA TYR A 248 -7.88 4.43 -6.41
C TYR A 248 -9.10 4.49 -7.36
N GLU A 249 -10.31 4.37 -6.82
CA GLU A 249 -11.53 4.30 -7.63
C GLU A 249 -11.81 5.63 -8.38
N ILE A 250 -11.73 6.75 -7.67
CA ILE A 250 -12.13 8.05 -8.23
C ILE A 250 -11.10 8.59 -9.22
N MET A 251 -9.80 8.34 -8.99
CA MET A 251 -8.76 8.73 -9.94
C MET A 251 -8.75 7.87 -11.21
N ASP A 252 -9.09 6.59 -11.09
CA ASP A 252 -9.23 5.71 -12.26
C ASP A 252 -10.35 6.16 -13.19
N ILE A 253 -11.46 6.67 -12.65
CA ILE A 253 -12.55 7.29 -13.42
C ILE A 253 -12.05 8.56 -14.15
N GLU A 254 -11.31 9.45 -13.46
CA GLU A 254 -10.73 10.65 -14.08
C GLU A 254 -9.73 10.29 -15.19
N ASP A 255 -8.79 9.39 -14.94
CA ASP A 255 -7.79 8.99 -15.92
C ASP A 255 -8.43 8.32 -17.14
N SER A 256 -9.49 7.53 -16.92
CA SER A 256 -10.27 6.92 -18.00
C SER A 256 -10.96 7.94 -18.89
N HIS A 257 -11.42 9.06 -18.32
CA HIS A 257 -11.93 10.19 -19.10
C HIS A 257 -10.81 10.84 -19.94
N LYS A 258 -9.65 11.12 -19.33
CA LYS A 258 -8.49 11.69 -20.03
C LYS A 258 -8.03 10.81 -21.19
N LEU A 259 -8.06 9.49 -21.00
CA LEU A 259 -7.72 8.48 -22.01
C LEU A 259 -8.84 8.20 -23.01
N LYS A 260 -10.00 8.86 -22.89
CA LYS A 260 -11.19 8.68 -23.73
C LYS A 260 -11.74 7.24 -23.72
N ILE A 261 -11.52 6.51 -22.64
CA ILE A 261 -12.17 5.23 -22.37
C ILE A 261 -13.61 5.47 -21.92
N LEU A 262 -13.81 6.51 -21.09
CA LEU A 262 -15.12 7.00 -20.70
C LEU A 262 -15.39 8.35 -21.37
N SER A 263 -16.62 8.55 -21.86
CA SER A 263 -17.10 9.85 -22.35
C SER A 263 -17.32 10.81 -21.17
N PHE A 264 -17.37 12.12 -21.45
CA PHE A 264 -17.70 13.12 -20.43
C PHE A 264 -19.06 12.83 -19.77
N ALA A 265 -20.08 12.46 -20.55
CA ALA A 265 -21.42 12.18 -20.02
C ALA A 265 -21.42 10.97 -19.07
N GLU A 266 -20.66 9.91 -19.37
CA GLU A 266 -20.51 8.75 -18.47
C GLU A 266 -19.77 9.13 -17.19
N THR A 267 -18.70 9.90 -17.32
CA THR A 267 -17.89 10.37 -16.18
C THR A 267 -18.70 11.30 -15.28
N GLU A 268 -19.41 12.28 -15.85
CA GLU A 268 -20.32 13.16 -15.10
C GLU A 268 -21.38 12.36 -14.35
N HIS A 269 -22.03 11.40 -15.03
CA HIS A 269 -23.04 10.55 -14.41
C HIS A 269 -22.48 9.79 -13.20
N LEU A 270 -21.34 9.14 -13.34
CA LEU A 270 -20.70 8.39 -12.25
C LEU A 270 -20.36 9.30 -11.07
N LEU A 271 -19.70 10.44 -11.31
CA LEU A 271 -19.27 11.35 -10.24
C LEU A 271 -20.47 12.04 -9.56
N LEU A 272 -21.50 12.40 -10.30
CA LEU A 272 -22.68 13.04 -9.70
C LEU A 272 -23.61 12.05 -8.99
N SER A 273 -23.53 10.74 -9.28
CA SER A 273 -24.34 9.71 -8.59
C SER A 273 -24.11 9.62 -7.10
N PHE A 274 -23.00 10.16 -6.58
CA PHE A 274 -22.71 10.28 -5.16
C PHE A 274 -23.56 11.32 -4.42
N PHE A 275 -24.38 12.10 -5.13
CA PHE A 275 -25.16 13.22 -4.57
C PHE A 275 -26.63 13.10 -4.94
N ASP A 276 -27.49 13.64 -4.08
CA ASP A 276 -28.89 13.85 -4.41
C ASP A 276 -29.08 14.92 -5.50
N GLU A 277 -30.27 14.99 -6.12
CA GLU A 277 -30.55 15.87 -7.25
C GLU A 277 -30.32 17.35 -6.93
N ASP A 278 -30.63 17.79 -5.70
CA ASP A 278 -30.44 19.17 -5.28
C ASP A 278 -28.94 19.56 -5.24
N ILE A 279 -28.10 18.67 -4.75
CA ILE A 279 -26.65 18.87 -4.71
C ILE A 279 -26.05 18.76 -6.12
N GLN A 280 -26.51 17.81 -6.94
CA GLN A 280 -26.08 17.72 -8.33
C GLN A 280 -26.34 19.02 -9.10
N GLN A 281 -27.54 19.62 -8.92
CA GLN A 281 -27.88 20.90 -9.53
C GLN A 281 -26.97 22.03 -9.04
N LYS A 282 -26.66 22.07 -7.74
CA LYS A 282 -25.71 23.06 -7.19
C LYS A 282 -24.30 22.91 -7.75
N ILE A 283 -23.82 21.67 -7.91
CA ILE A 283 -22.51 21.40 -8.52
C ILE A 283 -22.51 21.90 -9.99
N ARG A 284 -23.53 21.56 -10.77
CA ARG A 284 -23.65 22.02 -12.17
C ARG A 284 -23.75 23.55 -12.26
N GLN A 285 -24.54 24.17 -11.38
CA GLN A 285 -24.67 25.62 -11.36
C GLN A 285 -23.31 26.28 -11.04
N ARG A 286 -22.55 25.74 -10.10
CA ARG A 286 -21.24 26.26 -9.74
C ARG A 286 -20.22 26.13 -10.89
N ILE A 287 -20.25 25.04 -11.62
CA ILE A 287 -19.44 24.85 -12.84
C ILE A 287 -19.75 25.95 -13.88
N ILE A 288 -21.03 26.36 -13.99
CA ILE A 288 -21.46 27.44 -14.87
C ILE A 288 -21.01 28.80 -14.33
N ASP A 289 -21.21 29.05 -13.04
CA ASP A 289 -20.88 30.33 -12.40
C ASP A 289 -19.35 30.60 -12.40
N GLU A 290 -18.53 29.55 -12.35
CA GLU A 290 -17.07 29.65 -12.45
C GLU A 290 -16.57 29.61 -13.93
N GLU A 291 -17.48 29.62 -14.89
CA GLU A 291 -17.20 29.64 -16.35
C GLU A 291 -16.29 28.50 -16.82
N LEU A 292 -16.35 27.31 -16.14
CA LEU A 292 -15.58 26.14 -16.54
C LEU A 292 -16.08 25.60 -17.87
N THR A 293 -15.31 25.76 -18.94
CA THR A 293 -15.66 25.30 -20.29
C THR A 293 -14.97 23.99 -20.67
N ASP A 294 -13.76 23.75 -20.19
CA ASP A 294 -13.00 22.51 -20.43
C ASP A 294 -13.61 21.32 -19.68
N GLU A 295 -13.78 20.20 -20.38
CA GLU A 295 -14.38 19.00 -19.82
C GLU A 295 -13.52 18.39 -18.69
N ASN A 296 -12.17 18.44 -18.82
CA ASN A 296 -11.30 17.93 -17.78
C ASN A 296 -11.40 18.75 -16.50
N GLU A 297 -11.48 20.10 -16.62
CA GLU A 297 -11.67 20.99 -15.47
C GLU A 297 -13.02 20.73 -14.74
N LYS A 298 -14.08 20.44 -15.49
CA LYS A 298 -15.37 20.04 -14.94
C LYS A 298 -15.26 18.72 -14.17
N VAL A 299 -14.55 17.73 -14.73
CA VAL A 299 -14.29 16.44 -14.07
C VAL A 299 -13.47 16.64 -12.81
N VAL A 300 -12.41 17.46 -12.83
CA VAL A 300 -11.59 17.80 -11.65
C VAL A 300 -12.45 18.40 -10.54
N TYR A 301 -13.37 19.31 -10.86
CA TYR A 301 -14.27 19.92 -9.88
C TYR A 301 -15.21 18.88 -9.25
N MET A 302 -15.86 18.04 -10.07
CA MET A 302 -16.76 16.97 -9.61
C MET A 302 -16.00 15.94 -8.76
N ARG A 303 -14.82 15.50 -9.20
CA ARG A 303 -13.92 14.59 -8.47
C ARG A 303 -13.62 15.13 -7.07
N ALA A 304 -13.21 16.39 -6.95
CA ALA A 304 -12.90 17.00 -5.65
C ALA A 304 -14.11 16.97 -4.71
N SER A 305 -15.31 17.21 -5.26
CA SER A 305 -16.57 17.14 -4.50
C SER A 305 -16.86 15.72 -4.00
N VAL A 306 -16.61 14.69 -4.84
CA VAL A 306 -16.82 13.29 -4.48
C VAL A 306 -15.82 12.83 -3.41
N ILE A 307 -14.54 13.18 -3.56
CA ILE A 307 -13.51 12.84 -2.55
C ILE A 307 -13.91 13.41 -1.19
N GLY A 308 -14.24 14.71 -1.10
CA GLY A 308 -14.68 15.31 0.17
C GLY A 308 -15.95 14.68 0.75
N LYS A 309 -16.88 14.23 -0.12
CA LYS A 309 -18.08 13.49 0.34
C LYS A 309 -17.70 12.14 0.94
N LEU A 310 -16.84 11.36 0.26
CA LEU A 310 -16.40 10.05 0.73
C LEU A 310 -15.53 10.12 1.99
N GLU A 311 -14.65 11.13 2.10
CA GLU A 311 -13.90 11.40 3.35
C GLU A 311 -14.86 11.53 4.54
N ASN A 312 -15.89 12.37 4.41
CA ASN A 312 -16.89 12.58 5.48
C ASN A 312 -17.67 11.29 5.82
N GLU A 313 -18.04 10.51 4.80
CA GLU A 313 -18.74 9.23 5.00
C GLU A 313 -17.85 8.21 5.73
N CYS A 314 -16.58 8.10 5.37
CA CYS A 314 -15.63 7.20 6.04
C CYS A 314 -15.34 7.65 7.47
N VAL A 315 -15.24 8.95 7.75
CA VAL A 315 -15.13 9.48 9.11
C VAL A 315 -16.37 9.09 9.93
N ALA A 316 -17.57 9.28 9.39
CA ALA A 316 -18.81 8.91 10.06
C ALA A 316 -18.89 7.39 10.34
N ALA A 317 -18.53 6.57 9.37
CA ALA A 317 -18.46 5.11 9.51
C ALA A 317 -17.48 4.68 10.61
N PHE A 318 -16.26 5.27 10.63
CA PHE A 318 -15.28 4.99 11.67
C PHE A 318 -15.79 5.32 13.06
N LEU A 319 -16.37 6.50 13.24
CA LEU A 319 -16.89 6.96 14.54
C LEU A 319 -18.09 6.14 15.02
N ALA A 320 -18.92 5.65 14.11
CA ALA A 320 -20.05 4.77 14.43
C ALA A 320 -19.56 3.38 14.91
N HIS A 321 -18.45 2.88 14.40
CA HIS A 321 -17.88 1.56 14.71
C HIS A 321 -16.60 1.62 15.57
N GLU A 322 -16.30 2.77 16.19
CA GLU A 322 -15.07 2.96 16.97
C GLU A 322 -14.87 1.88 18.04
N GLU A 323 -15.93 1.48 18.74
CA GLU A 323 -15.86 0.48 19.80
C GLU A 323 -15.52 -0.92 19.24
N GLU A 324 -16.09 -1.31 18.12
CA GLU A 324 -15.79 -2.58 17.44
C GLU A 324 -14.36 -2.59 16.88
N ILE A 325 -13.91 -1.46 16.32
CA ILE A 325 -12.54 -1.28 15.83
C ILE A 325 -11.54 -1.43 16.97
N LEU A 326 -11.77 -0.76 18.10
CA LEU A 326 -10.94 -0.85 19.29
C LEU A 326 -11.01 -2.23 19.96
N ALA A 327 -12.13 -2.93 19.86
CA ALA A 327 -12.27 -4.33 20.31
C ALA A 327 -11.57 -5.32 19.35
N GLY A 328 -11.20 -4.88 18.13
CA GLY A 328 -10.61 -5.74 17.09
C GLY A 328 -11.61 -6.70 16.45
N THR A 329 -12.90 -6.42 16.52
CA THR A 329 -14.00 -7.25 16.00
C THR A 329 -14.63 -6.67 14.74
N PHE A 330 -14.32 -5.42 14.36
CA PHE A 330 -14.85 -4.81 13.15
C PHE A 330 -14.38 -5.56 11.90
N GLU A 331 -15.30 -5.86 10.99
CA GLU A 331 -15.07 -6.58 9.75
C GLU A 331 -15.32 -5.68 8.53
N GLY A 332 -14.60 -5.95 7.44
CA GLY A 332 -14.68 -5.18 6.20
C GLY A 332 -13.82 -3.91 6.19
N SER A 333 -14.13 -3.00 5.25
CA SER A 333 -13.52 -1.68 5.08
C SER A 333 -14.50 -0.58 5.52
N LEU A 334 -14.02 0.65 5.69
CA LEU A 334 -14.92 1.78 5.98
C LEU A 334 -15.87 2.06 4.82
N ILE A 335 -15.43 1.86 3.57
CA ILE A 335 -16.29 2.00 2.38
C ILE A 335 -17.47 1.03 2.39
N ASP A 336 -17.33 -0.14 3.01
CA ASP A 336 -18.45 -1.08 3.17
C ASP A 336 -19.52 -0.58 4.15
N HIS A 337 -19.23 0.43 4.96
CA HIS A 337 -20.08 0.94 6.03
C HIS A 337 -20.53 2.40 5.84
N ILE A 338 -20.26 3.00 4.66
CA ILE A 338 -20.78 4.33 4.30
C ILE A 338 -22.30 4.24 4.02
N SER A 339 -22.94 5.40 3.90
CA SER A 339 -24.39 5.45 3.63
C SER A 339 -24.76 4.79 2.30
N GLU A 340 -25.96 4.21 2.23
CA GLU A 340 -26.41 3.36 1.12
C GLU A 340 -26.39 4.06 -0.25
N CYS A 341 -26.65 5.37 -0.30
CA CYS A 341 -26.59 6.14 -1.54
C CYS A 341 -25.16 6.16 -2.11
N GLN A 342 -24.19 6.53 -1.29
CA GLN A 342 -22.78 6.61 -1.67
C GLN A 342 -22.19 5.23 -1.94
N LYS A 343 -22.59 4.23 -1.15
CA LYS A 343 -22.17 2.84 -1.37
C LYS A 343 -22.66 2.30 -2.71
N LYS A 344 -23.89 2.63 -3.11
CA LYS A 344 -24.42 2.25 -4.43
C LYS A 344 -23.64 2.93 -5.56
N ALA A 345 -23.37 4.24 -5.42
CA ALA A 345 -22.59 4.99 -6.40
C ALA A 345 -21.16 4.42 -6.52
N TYR A 346 -20.51 4.14 -5.39
CA TYR A 346 -19.17 3.56 -5.36
C TYR A 346 -19.13 2.19 -6.07
N LYS A 347 -20.10 1.31 -5.80
CA LYS A 347 -20.21 0.01 -6.48
C LYS A 347 -20.50 0.12 -7.98
N GLU A 348 -21.16 1.18 -8.42
CA GLU A 348 -21.34 1.44 -9.85
C GLU A 348 -20.02 1.83 -10.51
N CYS A 349 -19.21 2.66 -9.84
CA CYS A 349 -17.84 2.96 -10.28
C CYS A 349 -17.00 1.69 -10.37
N GLU A 350 -16.93 0.87 -9.32
CA GLU A 350 -16.19 -0.41 -9.34
C GLU A 350 -16.59 -1.31 -10.51
N LYS A 351 -17.89 -1.42 -10.78
CA LYS A 351 -18.40 -2.21 -11.90
C LYS A 351 -17.94 -1.68 -13.27
N ILE A 352 -17.93 -0.37 -13.44
CA ILE A 352 -17.45 0.28 -14.68
C ILE A 352 -15.94 0.13 -14.79
N SER A 353 -15.20 0.36 -13.70
CA SER A 353 -13.75 0.18 -13.65
C SER A 353 -13.37 -1.25 -14.05
N TYR A 354 -14.02 -2.25 -13.46
CA TYR A 354 -13.77 -3.65 -13.82
C TYR A 354 -14.09 -3.97 -15.28
N SER A 355 -15.26 -3.51 -15.79
CA SER A 355 -15.74 -3.91 -17.13
C SER A 355 -15.12 -3.13 -18.28
N LYS A 356 -14.76 -1.86 -18.09
CA LYS A 356 -14.27 -1.00 -19.15
C LYS A 356 -12.81 -0.59 -19.00
N ILE A 357 -12.33 -0.40 -17.77
CA ILE A 357 -10.98 0.13 -17.50
C ILE A 357 -9.97 -1.01 -17.48
N TYR A 358 -10.09 -1.93 -16.51
CA TYR A 358 -9.09 -2.98 -16.29
C TYR A 358 -9.07 -4.04 -17.40
N GLN A 359 -10.15 -4.14 -18.17
CA GLN A 359 -10.19 -5.00 -19.36
C GLN A 359 -9.89 -4.26 -20.67
N SER A 360 -9.49 -3.00 -20.59
CA SER A 360 -9.07 -2.25 -21.76
C SER A 360 -7.76 -2.82 -22.35
N LYS A 361 -7.64 -2.76 -23.67
CA LYS A 361 -6.46 -3.29 -24.37
C LYS A 361 -5.13 -2.73 -23.83
N PRO A 362 -4.99 -1.42 -23.57
CA PRO A 362 -3.73 -0.87 -23.05
C PRO A 362 -3.33 -1.45 -21.68
N VAL A 363 -4.30 -1.71 -20.80
CA VAL A 363 -4.05 -2.32 -19.48
C VAL A 363 -3.65 -3.78 -19.63
N LEU A 364 -4.42 -4.56 -20.42
CA LEU A 364 -4.11 -5.97 -20.67
C LEU A 364 -2.74 -6.17 -21.34
N ASP A 365 -2.36 -5.32 -22.30
CA ASP A 365 -1.07 -5.42 -22.98
C ASP A 365 0.10 -5.23 -22.00
N ILE A 366 -0.04 -4.32 -21.01
CA ILE A 366 0.97 -4.13 -19.94
C ILE A 366 0.99 -5.30 -18.98
N GLU A 367 -0.16 -5.79 -18.55
CA GLU A 367 -0.24 -6.94 -17.63
C GLU A 367 0.44 -8.17 -18.23
N LEU A 368 0.14 -8.49 -19.49
CA LEU A 368 0.74 -9.63 -20.17
C LEU A 368 2.25 -9.47 -20.39
N SER A 369 2.67 -8.27 -20.80
CA SER A 369 4.09 -7.97 -21.02
C SER A 369 4.85 -7.99 -19.70
N GLY A 370 4.31 -7.34 -18.66
CA GLY A 370 4.88 -7.28 -17.33
C GLY A 370 5.03 -8.66 -16.70
N TYR A 371 4.00 -9.49 -16.79
CA TYR A 371 4.05 -10.88 -16.34
C TYR A 371 5.22 -11.64 -17.00
N LYS A 372 5.36 -11.54 -18.33
CA LYS A 372 6.42 -12.22 -19.07
C LYS A 372 7.82 -11.75 -18.66
N ILE A 373 8.00 -10.42 -18.53
CA ILE A 373 9.26 -9.82 -18.10
C ILE A 373 9.63 -10.34 -16.70
N MET A 374 8.71 -10.21 -15.74
CA MET A 374 8.93 -10.61 -14.35
C MET A 374 9.20 -12.10 -14.22
N ALA A 375 8.43 -12.96 -14.89
CA ALA A 375 8.63 -14.42 -14.87
C ALA A 375 10.04 -14.80 -15.40
N THR A 376 10.50 -14.14 -16.47
CA THR A 376 11.85 -14.38 -17.02
C THR A 376 12.95 -13.92 -16.04
N LEU A 377 12.79 -12.73 -15.45
CA LEU A 377 13.74 -12.23 -14.43
C LEU A 377 13.80 -13.17 -13.22
N MET A 378 12.65 -13.64 -12.73
CA MET A 378 12.60 -14.62 -11.66
C MET A 378 13.36 -15.91 -12.03
N GLU A 379 13.15 -16.45 -13.23
CA GLU A 379 13.81 -17.66 -13.68
C GLU A 379 15.34 -17.52 -13.67
N VAL A 380 15.87 -16.47 -14.29
CA VAL A 380 17.34 -16.32 -14.43
C VAL A 380 18.03 -15.96 -13.11
N PHE A 381 17.42 -15.08 -12.29
CA PHE A 381 18.04 -14.64 -11.04
C PHE A 381 17.91 -15.67 -9.91
N VAL A 382 16.76 -16.37 -9.79
CA VAL A 382 16.60 -17.45 -8.81
C VAL A 382 17.51 -18.63 -9.16
N GLU A 383 17.62 -19.02 -10.45
CA GLU A 383 18.59 -20.04 -10.87
C GLU A 383 20.02 -19.63 -10.53
N ALA A 384 20.37 -18.33 -10.68
CA ALA A 384 21.68 -17.82 -10.30
C ALA A 384 21.91 -17.86 -8.78
N ALA A 385 20.90 -17.57 -7.97
CA ALA A 385 20.98 -17.67 -6.51
C ALA A 385 21.15 -19.10 -6.00
N VAL A 386 20.49 -20.06 -6.67
CA VAL A 386 20.63 -21.50 -6.35
C VAL A 386 21.99 -22.04 -6.77
N ASN A 387 22.53 -21.60 -7.92
CA ASN A 387 23.78 -22.08 -8.50
C ASN A 387 24.81 -20.94 -8.71
N PRO A 388 25.28 -20.27 -7.62
CA PRO A 388 26.07 -19.04 -7.72
C PRO A 388 27.49 -19.25 -8.28
N SER A 389 27.99 -20.50 -8.28
CA SER A 389 29.32 -20.84 -8.79
C SER A 389 29.42 -20.88 -10.31
N ARG A 390 28.31 -21.02 -11.05
CA ARG A 390 28.30 -21.07 -12.52
C ARG A 390 28.77 -19.74 -13.13
N PHE A 391 29.44 -19.81 -14.26
CA PHE A 391 29.98 -18.63 -14.93
C PHE A 391 28.91 -17.55 -15.18
N TYR A 392 27.79 -17.92 -15.81
CA TYR A 392 26.70 -17.00 -16.11
C TYR A 392 26.06 -16.42 -14.84
N SER A 393 25.84 -17.26 -13.83
CA SER A 393 25.31 -16.81 -12.53
C SER A 393 26.18 -15.74 -11.89
N LYS A 394 27.52 -15.93 -11.90
CA LYS A 394 28.46 -14.93 -11.37
C LYS A 394 28.37 -13.58 -12.09
N GLN A 395 28.19 -13.58 -13.42
CA GLN A 395 28.06 -12.33 -14.16
C GLN A 395 26.72 -11.65 -13.87
N LEU A 396 25.63 -12.41 -13.81
CA LEU A 396 24.29 -11.90 -13.54
C LEU A 396 24.21 -11.31 -12.12
N LEU A 397 24.68 -12.04 -11.13
CA LEU A 397 24.64 -11.59 -9.72
C LEU A 397 25.48 -10.32 -9.46
N ARG A 398 26.52 -10.04 -10.26
CA ARG A 398 27.27 -8.78 -10.17
C ARG A 398 26.43 -7.55 -10.54
N ARG A 399 25.30 -7.70 -11.19
CA ARG A 399 24.36 -6.60 -11.48
C ARG A 399 23.49 -6.26 -10.28
N VAL A 400 23.36 -7.17 -9.32
CA VAL A 400 22.55 -6.96 -8.11
C VAL A 400 23.26 -5.94 -7.21
N SER A 401 22.51 -4.95 -6.75
CA SER A 401 23.06 -3.93 -5.82
C SER A 401 23.56 -4.58 -4.54
N SER A 402 24.71 -4.12 -4.05
CA SER A 402 25.39 -4.63 -2.85
C SER A 402 24.57 -4.56 -1.55
N GLN A 403 23.45 -3.84 -1.56
CA GLN A 403 22.55 -3.81 -0.41
C GLN A 403 21.80 -5.13 -0.23
N TYR A 404 21.63 -5.94 -1.28
CA TYR A 404 20.98 -7.24 -1.24
C TYR A 404 22.04 -8.33 -1.02
N ASP A 405 21.87 -9.16 0.02
CA ASP A 405 22.89 -10.14 0.43
C ASP A 405 22.81 -11.45 -0.37
N ILE A 406 23.11 -11.34 -1.66
CA ILE A 406 23.14 -12.48 -2.61
C ILE A 406 24.28 -13.47 -2.36
N GLU A 407 25.21 -13.15 -1.48
CA GLU A 407 26.35 -14.01 -1.10
C GLU A 407 26.09 -14.76 0.22
N ASN A 408 24.91 -14.60 0.83
CA ASN A 408 24.54 -15.26 2.07
C ASN A 408 24.67 -16.79 1.94
N GLU A 409 25.16 -17.48 2.97
CA GLU A 409 25.29 -18.93 2.98
C GLU A 409 23.93 -19.63 3.02
N ASN A 410 22.93 -19.00 3.64
CA ASN A 410 21.57 -19.51 3.70
C ASN A 410 20.87 -19.31 2.33
N LEU A 411 20.34 -20.39 1.78
CA LEU A 411 19.66 -20.37 0.47
C LEU A 411 18.38 -19.52 0.48
N GLU A 412 17.59 -19.55 1.55
CA GLU A 412 16.35 -18.77 1.68
C GLU A 412 16.66 -17.28 1.67
N GLU A 413 17.68 -16.85 2.42
CA GLU A 413 18.13 -15.46 2.45
C GLU A 413 18.62 -14.99 1.06
N ARG A 414 19.35 -15.85 0.32
CA ARG A 414 19.78 -15.51 -1.06
C ARG A 414 18.61 -15.39 -2.03
N ILE A 415 17.63 -16.28 -1.92
CA ILE A 415 16.43 -16.22 -2.78
C ILE A 415 15.62 -14.98 -2.43
N MET A 416 15.43 -14.68 -1.14
CA MET A 416 14.73 -13.48 -0.72
C MET A 416 15.46 -12.21 -1.16
N ALA A 417 16.80 -12.16 -1.10
CA ALA A 417 17.59 -11.05 -1.61
C ALA A 417 17.39 -10.81 -3.12
N VAL A 418 17.21 -11.88 -3.88
CA VAL A 418 16.85 -11.79 -5.31
C VAL A 418 15.42 -11.26 -5.49
N ILE A 419 14.47 -11.75 -4.70
CA ILE A 419 13.08 -11.26 -4.73
C ILE A 419 13.04 -9.77 -4.35
N ASP A 420 13.75 -9.37 -3.30
CA ASP A 420 13.90 -7.96 -2.88
C ASP A 420 14.47 -7.08 -4.01
N TYR A 421 15.47 -7.59 -4.74
CA TYR A 421 16.07 -6.87 -5.87
C TYR A 421 15.08 -6.71 -7.03
N ILE A 422 14.40 -7.79 -7.43
CA ILE A 422 13.46 -7.78 -8.56
C ILE A 422 12.22 -6.95 -8.21
N SER A 423 11.61 -7.17 -7.05
CA SER A 423 10.44 -6.40 -6.61
C SER A 423 10.76 -4.91 -6.40
N GLY A 424 12.00 -4.60 -6.06
CA GLY A 424 12.50 -3.23 -5.93
C GLY A 424 12.80 -2.51 -7.24
N MET A 425 12.72 -3.15 -8.40
CA MET A 425 12.93 -2.50 -9.71
C MET A 425 11.78 -1.56 -10.04
N THR A 426 12.04 -0.63 -10.96
CA THR A 426 10.99 0.09 -11.70
C THR A 426 10.61 -0.70 -12.95
N ASP A 427 9.46 -0.40 -13.55
CA ASP A 427 9.01 -1.06 -14.78
C ASP A 427 10.05 -0.89 -15.91
N ILE A 428 10.58 0.33 -16.03
CA ILE A 428 11.62 0.66 -17.02
C ILE A 428 12.88 -0.16 -16.78
N TYR A 429 13.36 -0.23 -15.53
CA TYR A 429 14.58 -0.97 -15.20
C TYR A 429 14.40 -2.49 -15.36
N ALA A 430 13.21 -3.02 -15.03
CA ALA A 430 12.89 -4.42 -15.27
C ALA A 430 12.93 -4.76 -16.77
N LEU A 431 12.38 -3.87 -17.62
CA LEU A 431 12.44 -4.01 -19.08
C LEU A 431 13.90 -3.95 -19.60
N ASP A 432 14.71 -2.99 -19.12
CA ASP A 432 16.12 -2.85 -19.53
C ASP A 432 16.97 -4.08 -19.17
N ILE A 433 16.68 -4.73 -18.05
CA ILE A 433 17.38 -5.95 -17.63
C ILE A 433 16.91 -7.18 -18.45
N TYR A 434 15.63 -7.18 -18.84
CA TYR A 434 15.04 -8.26 -19.63
C TYR A 434 15.57 -8.31 -21.08
N GLN A 435 15.84 -7.15 -21.71
CA GLN A 435 16.43 -7.02 -23.04
C GLN A 435 17.92 -7.41 -23.08
#